data_5603645b5b93525d7701ff3e694e22ad
#
_entry.id   5603645b5b93525d7701ff3e694e22ad
#
_cell.length_a   1.000
_cell.length_b   1.000
_cell.length_c   1.000
_cell.angle_alpha   90.00
_cell.angle_beta   90.00
_cell.angle_gamma   90.00
#
_symmetry.space_group_name_H-M   'P 1'
#
loop_
_entity.id
_entity.type
_entity.pdbx_description
1 polymer ?
#
loop_
_entity_poly.entity_id
_entity_poly.type
_entity_poly.pdbx_seq_one_letter_code
_entity_poly.pdbx_strand_id
1 'polypeptide(L)'
;GARMRIFAIRDESDSEQKNLAYLLYYKQEKQFYIELPENADAWETPLLLDSFVKRRETTVNSYWSKIWVQQRIVPIDRQNIGEILRDNHLKEYDEYELLMLAMGRCAQDDYYLVPIDDKELPEEITKRFSKRIEDVLPLENHCLLVFFRDGAVKKCDLQKHFEKTRAF
;
A
#
# COMPACT_ATOMS: atom_id res chain seq x y z
N GLY A 1 17.04 1.16 -3.29
CA GLY A 1 16.19 1.34 -2.23
C GLY A 1 15.19 2.49 -2.24
N ALA A 2 15.27 3.44 -3.20
CA ALA A 2 14.41 4.63 -3.17
C ALA A 2 12.98 4.41 -3.71
N ARG A 3 12.66 3.22 -4.23
CA ARG A 3 11.38 2.97 -4.91
C ARG A 3 10.22 2.63 -4.00
N MET A 4 10.50 2.21 -2.76
CA MET A 4 9.47 1.77 -1.82
C MET A 4 9.71 2.35 -0.44
N ARG A 5 8.61 2.81 0.21
CA ARG A 5 8.60 3.22 1.60
C ARG A 5 7.78 2.21 2.41
N ILE A 6 8.25 1.89 3.58
CA ILE A 6 7.63 0.89 4.44
C ILE A 6 7.31 1.52 5.79
N PHE A 7 6.09 1.26 6.27
CA PHE A 7 5.62 1.74 7.56
C PHE A 7 4.95 0.60 8.32
N ALA A 8 5.16 0.56 9.63
CA ALA A 8 4.34 -0.26 10.50
C ALA A 8 3.10 0.53 10.91
N ILE A 9 1.95 -0.13 10.98
CA ILE A 9 0.72 0.43 11.52
C ILE A 9 0.61 0.00 12.97
N ARG A 10 0.54 0.97 13.87
CA ARG A 10 0.42 0.75 15.32
C ARG A 10 -0.80 1.46 15.87
N ASP A 11 -1.21 1.08 17.08
CA ASP A 11 -2.32 1.69 17.81
C ASP A 11 -1.76 2.37 19.04
N GLU A 12 -2.01 3.68 19.21
CA GLU A 12 -1.54 4.45 20.36
C GLU A 12 -2.14 3.94 21.69
N SER A 13 -3.31 3.30 21.65
CA SER A 13 -3.92 2.73 22.83
C SER A 13 -3.30 1.39 23.25
N ASP A 14 -2.49 0.78 22.40
CA ASP A 14 -1.79 -0.47 22.71
C ASP A 14 -0.51 -0.18 23.50
N SER A 15 -0.47 -0.63 24.75
CA SER A 15 0.70 -0.42 25.61
C SER A 15 1.96 -1.13 25.09
N GLU A 16 1.80 -2.21 24.33
CA GLU A 16 2.92 -2.97 23.76
C GLU A 16 3.44 -2.37 22.45
N GLN A 17 2.70 -1.47 21.83
CA GLN A 17 3.06 -0.83 20.55
C GLN A 17 3.42 -1.86 19.47
N LYS A 18 2.57 -2.87 19.34
CA LYS A 18 2.78 -3.95 18.35
C LYS A 18 2.60 -3.43 16.92
N ASN A 19 3.32 -4.03 16.00
CA ASN A 19 3.12 -3.81 14.57
C ASN A 19 1.90 -4.64 14.13
N LEU A 20 0.76 -3.98 13.96
CA LEU A 20 -0.50 -4.66 13.63
C LEU A 20 -0.61 -4.99 12.14
N ALA A 21 -0.01 -4.17 11.30
CA ALA A 21 0.01 -4.32 9.86
C ALA A 21 1.16 -3.51 9.29
N TYR A 22 1.36 -3.58 7.99
CA TYR A 22 2.42 -2.85 7.31
C TYR A 22 1.87 -2.15 6.08
N LEU A 23 2.20 -0.88 5.92
CA LEU A 23 1.84 -0.09 4.74
C LEU A 23 3.07 0.01 3.83
N LEU A 24 2.92 -0.41 2.59
CA LEU A 24 3.96 -0.30 1.57
C LEU A 24 3.53 0.74 0.55
N TYR A 25 4.40 1.71 0.30
CA TYR A 25 4.16 2.74 -0.72
C TYR A 25 5.19 2.63 -1.83
N TYR A 26 4.70 2.44 -3.06
CA TYR A 26 5.52 2.37 -4.26
C TYR A 26 5.53 3.75 -4.90
N LYS A 27 6.66 4.43 -4.78
CA LYS A 27 6.79 5.85 -5.12
C LYS A 27 6.52 6.15 -6.59
N GLN A 28 7.05 5.35 -7.51
CA GLN A 28 6.89 5.58 -8.94
C GLN A 28 5.45 5.39 -9.39
N GLU A 29 4.82 4.33 -8.93
CA GLU A 29 3.44 3.96 -9.29
C GLU A 29 2.41 4.74 -8.48
N LYS A 30 2.82 5.39 -7.40
CA LYS A 30 1.95 6.07 -6.43
C LYS A 30 0.86 5.13 -5.89
N GLN A 31 1.26 3.90 -5.56
CA GLN A 31 0.34 2.87 -5.09
C GLN A 31 0.66 2.45 -3.66
N PHE A 32 -0.40 2.22 -2.90
CA PHE A 32 -0.33 1.71 -1.54
C PHE A 32 -0.76 0.25 -1.50
N TYR A 33 -0.08 -0.53 -0.67
CA TYR A 33 -0.48 -1.90 -0.33
C TYR A 33 -0.34 -2.09 1.17
N ILE A 34 -1.33 -2.72 1.78
CA ILE A 34 -1.24 -3.09 3.20
C ILE A 34 -1.04 -4.59 3.29
N GLU A 35 -0.03 -4.99 4.06
CA GLU A 35 0.27 -6.38 4.33
C GLU A 35 -0.10 -6.70 5.77
N LEU A 36 -0.83 -7.80 5.95
CA LEU A 36 -1.26 -8.26 7.26
C LEU A 36 -0.40 -9.46 7.69
N PRO A 37 0.04 -9.52 8.96
CA PRO A 37 0.69 -10.72 9.48
C PRO A 37 -0.26 -11.91 9.42
N GLU A 38 0.26 -13.12 9.26
CA GLU A 38 -0.54 -14.34 9.25
C GLU A 38 -1.30 -14.57 10.56
N ASN A 39 -0.72 -14.09 11.67
CA ASN A 39 -1.33 -14.19 13.00
C ASN A 39 -2.13 -12.93 13.38
N ALA A 40 -2.52 -12.10 12.42
CA ALA A 40 -3.28 -10.90 12.70
C ALA A 40 -4.60 -11.21 13.41
N ASP A 41 -4.92 -10.39 14.41
CA ASP A 41 -6.16 -10.50 15.18
C ASP A 41 -7.16 -9.47 14.64
N ALA A 42 -8.33 -9.92 14.21
CA ALA A 42 -9.37 -9.05 13.67
C ALA A 42 -9.80 -7.96 14.65
N TRP A 43 -9.76 -8.23 15.94
CA TRP A 43 -10.13 -7.26 16.97
C TRP A 43 -9.14 -6.12 17.14
N GLU A 44 -7.86 -6.39 16.87
CA GLU A 44 -6.79 -5.39 16.97
C GLU A 44 -6.53 -4.68 15.63
N THR A 45 -7.03 -5.23 14.53
CA THR A 45 -6.82 -4.72 13.18
C THR A 45 -7.78 -3.56 12.89
N PRO A 46 -7.34 -2.51 12.17
CA PRO A 46 -8.23 -1.42 11.76
C PRO A 46 -9.51 -1.92 11.11
N LEU A 47 -10.62 -1.25 11.40
CA LEU A 47 -11.96 -1.72 11.06
C LEU A 47 -12.15 -2.08 9.58
N LEU A 48 -11.59 -1.29 8.68
CA LEU A 48 -11.65 -1.56 7.23
C LEU A 48 -10.91 -2.83 6.85
N LEU A 49 -9.87 -3.18 7.61
CA LEU A 49 -8.98 -4.30 7.29
C LEU A 49 -9.40 -5.60 7.98
N ASP A 50 -10.28 -5.54 8.96
CA ASP A 50 -10.68 -6.71 9.75
C ASP A 50 -11.34 -7.78 8.90
N SER A 51 -12.06 -7.40 7.85
CA SER A 51 -12.68 -8.35 6.93
C SER A 51 -11.64 -9.19 6.18
N PHE A 52 -10.49 -8.60 5.87
CA PHE A 52 -9.38 -9.33 5.24
C PHE A 52 -8.80 -10.37 6.19
N VAL A 53 -8.64 -10.00 7.48
CA VAL A 53 -8.19 -10.94 8.50
C VAL A 53 -9.17 -12.11 8.64
N LYS A 54 -10.46 -11.81 8.68
CA LYS A 54 -11.52 -12.83 8.80
C LYS A 54 -11.55 -13.80 7.62
N ARG A 55 -11.24 -13.31 6.41
CA ARG A 55 -11.16 -14.13 5.22
C ARG A 55 -9.78 -14.80 5.02
N ARG A 56 -8.87 -14.59 5.95
CA ARG A 56 -7.48 -15.06 5.88
C ARG A 56 -6.73 -14.53 4.66
N GLU A 57 -7.12 -13.37 4.17
CA GLU A 57 -6.39 -12.65 3.14
C GLU A 57 -5.31 -11.81 3.81
N THR A 58 -4.08 -11.98 3.39
CA THR A 58 -2.95 -11.32 4.03
C THR A 58 -2.47 -10.09 3.29
N THR A 59 -2.82 -9.94 2.02
CA THR A 59 -2.50 -8.75 1.24
C THR A 59 -3.78 -8.00 0.92
N VAL A 60 -3.85 -6.75 1.36
CA VAL A 60 -4.93 -5.83 1.02
C VAL A 60 -4.55 -5.17 -0.30
N ASN A 61 -5.37 -5.33 -1.32
CA ASN A 61 -5.05 -4.80 -2.65
C ASN A 61 -4.92 -3.27 -2.64
N SER A 62 -4.41 -2.72 -3.73
CA SER A 62 -4.14 -1.28 -3.84
C SER A 62 -5.41 -0.43 -3.68
N TYR A 63 -6.55 -0.91 -4.18
CA TYR A 63 -7.82 -0.19 -4.08
C TYR A 63 -8.22 0.03 -2.61
N TRP A 64 -8.29 -1.05 -1.81
CA TRP A 64 -8.69 -0.96 -0.41
C TRP A 64 -7.64 -0.30 0.48
N SER A 65 -6.36 -0.50 0.16
CA SER A 65 -5.27 0.19 0.86
C SER A 65 -5.34 1.70 0.65
N LYS A 66 -5.64 2.13 -0.56
CA LYS A 66 -5.83 3.55 -0.88
C LYS A 66 -7.04 4.12 -0.12
N ILE A 67 -8.14 3.38 -0.01
CA ILE A 67 -9.31 3.83 0.76
C ILE A 67 -8.93 4.03 2.23
N TRP A 68 -8.15 3.11 2.80
CA TRP A 68 -7.67 3.26 4.18
C TRP A 68 -6.86 4.55 4.35
N VAL A 69 -5.97 4.84 3.41
CA VAL A 69 -5.18 6.08 3.41
C VAL A 69 -6.08 7.30 3.27
N GLN A 70 -7.04 7.27 2.34
CA GLN A 70 -7.94 8.40 2.09
C GLN A 70 -8.81 8.76 3.30
N GLN A 71 -9.12 7.80 4.15
CA GLN A 71 -9.85 8.05 5.39
C GLN A 71 -9.05 8.88 6.40
N ARG A 72 -7.74 8.98 6.23
CA ARG A 72 -6.82 9.61 7.18
C ARG A 72 -6.27 10.95 6.71
N ILE A 73 -6.56 11.34 5.48
CA ILE A 73 -6.05 12.60 4.91
C ILE A 73 -7.21 13.51 4.54
N VAL A 74 -6.89 14.78 4.33
CA VAL A 74 -7.90 15.76 3.89
C VAL A 74 -8.40 15.39 2.48
N PRO A 75 -9.73 15.37 2.24
CA PRO A 75 -10.25 15.07 0.91
C PRO A 75 -9.85 16.12 -0.13
N ILE A 76 -9.67 15.69 -1.37
CA ILE A 76 -9.32 16.57 -2.49
C ILE A 76 -10.40 17.63 -2.77
N ASP A 77 -11.65 17.30 -2.48
CA ASP A 77 -12.80 18.18 -2.73
C ASP A 77 -13.10 19.13 -1.56
N ARG A 78 -12.25 19.15 -0.54
CA ARG A 78 -12.42 20.08 0.58
C ARG A 78 -12.33 21.52 0.09
N GLN A 79 -13.24 22.37 0.55
CA GLN A 79 -13.40 23.74 0.07
C GLN A 79 -12.11 24.58 0.12
N ASN A 80 -11.29 24.39 1.14
CA ASN A 80 -10.05 25.13 1.32
C ASN A 80 -8.79 24.32 1.01
N ILE A 81 -8.90 23.32 0.13
CA ILE A 81 -7.78 22.42 -0.16
C ILE A 81 -6.54 23.16 -0.69
N GLY A 82 -6.74 24.20 -1.50
CA GLY A 82 -5.63 25.00 -2.03
C GLY A 82 -4.83 25.69 -0.92
N GLU A 83 -5.50 26.20 0.09
CA GLU A 83 -4.83 26.83 1.25
C GLU A 83 -4.05 25.78 2.07
N ILE A 84 -4.65 24.62 2.30
CA ILE A 84 -4.02 23.55 3.03
C ILE A 84 -2.73 23.09 2.33
N LEU A 85 -2.77 22.95 1.02
CA LEU A 85 -1.60 22.58 0.24
C LEU A 85 -0.50 23.63 0.33
N ARG A 86 -0.84 24.91 0.19
CA ARG A 86 0.12 26.01 0.30
C ARG A 86 0.74 26.10 1.69
N ASP A 87 -0.08 25.97 2.73
CA ASP A 87 0.39 26.04 4.12
C ASP A 87 1.38 24.91 4.45
N ASN A 88 1.30 23.79 3.75
CA ASN A 88 2.18 22.64 3.93
C ASN A 88 3.23 22.54 2.83
N HIS A 89 3.42 23.58 2.03
CA HIS A 89 4.43 23.65 0.96
C HIS A 89 4.28 22.55 -0.10
N LEU A 90 3.04 22.13 -0.37
CA LEU A 90 2.73 21.14 -1.39
C LEU A 90 2.25 21.83 -2.67
N LYS A 91 2.83 21.44 -3.80
CA LYS A 91 2.50 22.00 -5.10
C LYS A 91 1.19 21.44 -5.67
N GLU A 92 0.88 20.20 -5.34
CA GLU A 92 -0.29 19.49 -5.82
C GLU A 92 -0.82 18.55 -4.74
N TYR A 93 -2.04 18.05 -4.96
CA TYR A 93 -2.61 17.06 -4.07
C TYR A 93 -1.88 15.73 -4.26
N ASP A 94 -1.23 15.25 -3.20
CA ASP A 94 -0.51 14.00 -3.17
C ASP A 94 -0.87 13.25 -1.89
N GLU A 95 -1.44 12.07 -2.05
CA GLU A 95 -1.93 11.28 -0.92
C GLU A 95 -0.81 10.87 0.04
N TYR A 96 0.34 10.49 -0.49
CA TYR A 96 1.49 10.12 0.33
C TYR A 96 2.00 11.30 1.16
N GLU A 97 2.19 12.47 0.53
CA GLU A 97 2.68 13.66 1.23
C GLU A 97 1.71 14.11 2.32
N LEU A 98 0.41 14.06 2.03
CA LEU A 98 -0.63 14.39 3.01
C LEU A 98 -0.64 13.40 4.17
N LEU A 99 -0.47 12.11 3.86
CA LEU A 99 -0.41 11.08 4.88
C LEU A 99 0.77 11.30 5.85
N MET A 100 1.91 11.74 5.31
CA MET A 100 3.12 11.97 6.10
C MET A 100 2.99 13.15 7.06
N LEU A 101 2.13 14.13 6.78
CA LEU A 101 1.98 15.31 7.64
C LEU A 101 1.59 14.94 9.08
N ALA A 102 0.74 13.93 9.25
CA ALA A 102 0.30 13.47 10.57
C ALA A 102 0.73 12.03 10.85
N MET A 103 1.58 11.45 10.01
CA MET A 103 2.02 10.05 10.12
C MET A 103 0.84 9.10 10.27
N GLY A 104 -0.16 9.29 9.40
CA GLY A 104 -1.34 8.45 9.33
C GLY A 104 -2.38 8.67 10.43
N ARG A 105 -2.17 9.61 11.33
CA ARG A 105 -3.14 9.88 12.40
C ARG A 105 -4.38 10.56 11.86
N CYS A 106 -5.53 10.21 12.42
CA CYS A 106 -6.80 10.87 12.12
C CYS A 106 -7.68 10.93 13.38
N ALA A 107 -8.76 11.68 13.30
CA ALA A 107 -9.64 11.91 14.45
C ALA A 107 -10.53 10.70 14.80
N GLN A 108 -10.70 9.76 13.88
CA GLN A 108 -11.65 8.67 14.02
C GLN A 108 -11.09 7.44 14.73
N ASP A 109 -9.76 7.30 14.84
CA ASP A 109 -9.13 6.16 15.50
C ASP A 109 -7.74 6.54 16.06
N ASP A 110 -7.08 5.58 16.68
CA ASP A 110 -5.77 5.76 17.31
C ASP A 110 -4.62 5.14 16.51
N TYR A 111 -4.85 4.75 15.27
CA TYR A 111 -3.81 4.16 14.43
C TYR A 111 -2.84 5.23 13.93
N TYR A 112 -1.58 4.86 13.80
CA TYR A 112 -0.54 5.74 13.28
C TYR A 112 0.54 4.91 12.57
N LEU A 113 1.38 5.60 11.83
CA LEU A 113 2.45 4.99 11.03
C LEU A 113 3.81 5.25 11.66
N VAL A 114 4.66 4.22 11.60
CA VAL A 114 6.06 4.32 12.03
C VAL A 114 6.93 3.86 10.86
N PRO A 115 7.85 4.70 10.36
CA PRO A 115 8.77 4.25 9.32
C PRO A 115 9.63 3.11 9.84
N ILE A 116 9.77 2.07 9.05
CA ILE A 116 10.63 0.93 9.37
C ILE A 116 11.55 0.60 8.20
N ASP A 117 12.64 -0.08 8.52
CA ASP A 117 13.56 -0.62 7.53
C ASP A 117 13.00 -1.93 6.96
N ASP A 118 13.37 -2.28 5.73
CA ASP A 118 12.98 -3.54 5.10
C ASP A 118 13.43 -4.75 5.92
N LYS A 119 14.49 -4.63 6.69
CA LYS A 119 14.99 -5.68 7.58
C LYS A 119 14.07 -5.94 8.76
N GLU A 120 13.25 -4.96 9.13
CA GLU A 120 12.29 -5.08 10.23
C GLU A 120 10.99 -5.76 9.81
N LEU A 121 10.78 -5.96 8.51
CA LEU A 121 9.63 -6.70 8.02
C LEU A 121 9.75 -8.19 8.36
N PRO A 122 8.65 -8.82 8.79
CA PRO A 122 8.62 -10.28 8.89
C PRO A 122 8.96 -10.93 7.56
N GLU A 123 9.72 -12.02 7.60
CA GLU A 123 10.14 -12.74 6.40
C GLU A 123 8.95 -13.17 5.54
N GLU A 124 7.86 -13.58 6.14
CA GLU A 124 6.63 -13.96 5.45
C GLU A 124 6.08 -12.85 4.57
N ILE A 125 6.18 -11.60 5.04
CA ILE A 125 5.71 -10.43 4.30
C ILE A 125 6.69 -10.07 3.20
N THR A 126 7.99 -10.12 3.48
CA THR A 126 9.02 -9.86 2.48
C THR A 126 8.88 -10.79 1.28
N LYS A 127 8.59 -12.06 1.52
CA LYS A 127 8.39 -13.06 0.46
C LYS A 127 7.18 -12.74 -0.42
N ARG A 128 6.12 -12.17 0.16
CA ARG A 128 4.90 -11.82 -0.60
C ARG A 128 5.16 -10.69 -1.60
N PHE A 129 5.71 -9.57 -1.13
CA PHE A 129 5.88 -8.43 -2.02
C PHE A 129 7.02 -8.59 -3.00
N SER A 130 7.99 -9.47 -2.76
CA SER A 130 9.05 -9.77 -3.73
C SER A 130 8.52 -10.36 -5.02
N LYS A 131 7.31 -10.92 -5.01
CA LYS A 131 6.63 -11.45 -6.19
C LYS A 131 5.84 -10.41 -6.97
N ARG A 132 5.72 -9.18 -6.45
CA ARG A 132 4.99 -8.14 -7.16
C ARG A 132 5.76 -7.63 -8.36
N ILE A 133 5.01 -7.20 -9.36
CA ILE A 133 5.56 -6.61 -10.57
C ILE A 133 6.21 -5.26 -10.19
N GLU A 134 7.51 -5.14 -10.45
CA GLU A 134 8.26 -3.91 -10.20
C GLU A 134 8.24 -2.99 -11.40
N ASP A 135 8.30 -3.54 -12.61
CA ASP A 135 8.33 -2.77 -13.85
C ASP A 135 7.75 -3.59 -14.99
N VAL A 136 7.24 -2.90 -16.01
CA VAL A 136 6.70 -3.52 -17.22
C VAL A 136 7.22 -2.77 -18.42
N LEU A 137 7.93 -3.47 -19.31
CA LEU A 137 8.46 -2.91 -20.55
C LEU A 137 7.66 -3.46 -21.73
N PRO A 138 6.97 -2.60 -22.51
CA PRO A 138 6.26 -3.08 -23.69
C PRO A 138 7.24 -3.55 -24.77
N LEU A 139 6.91 -4.68 -25.38
CA LEU A 139 7.67 -5.28 -26.48
C LEU A 139 6.78 -5.35 -27.71
N GLU A 140 7.38 -5.64 -28.87
CA GLU A 140 6.65 -5.85 -30.10
C GLU A 140 5.72 -7.09 -30.00
N ASN A 141 4.70 -7.17 -30.88
CA ASN A 141 3.79 -8.30 -31.00
C ASN A 141 2.93 -8.52 -29.75
N HIS A 142 2.48 -7.43 -29.10
CA HIS A 142 1.61 -7.51 -27.92
C HIS A 142 2.24 -8.27 -26.74
N CYS A 143 3.56 -8.25 -26.64
CA CYS A 143 4.30 -8.84 -25.52
C CYS A 143 4.70 -7.78 -24.52
N LEU A 144 4.79 -8.18 -23.24
CA LEU A 144 5.33 -7.37 -22.16
C LEU A 144 6.49 -8.10 -21.51
N LEU A 145 7.53 -7.35 -21.19
CA LEU A 145 8.60 -7.83 -20.34
C LEU A 145 8.30 -7.35 -18.93
N VAL A 146 8.10 -8.29 -18.01
CA VAL A 146 7.66 -8.00 -16.65
C VAL A 146 8.82 -8.27 -15.70
N PHE A 147 9.22 -7.23 -14.96
CA PHE A 147 10.27 -7.31 -13.96
C PHE A 147 9.65 -7.45 -12.58
N PHE A 148 10.04 -8.49 -11.86
CA PHE A 148 9.60 -8.72 -10.50
C PHE A 148 10.64 -8.16 -9.53
N ARG A 149 10.20 -7.89 -8.33
CA ARG A 149 11.03 -7.28 -7.30
C ARG A 149 12.22 -8.16 -6.86
N ASP A 150 12.07 -9.47 -6.98
CA ASP A 150 13.11 -10.44 -6.65
C ASP A 150 14.18 -10.60 -7.75
N GLY A 151 14.09 -9.79 -8.81
CA GLY A 151 15.02 -9.86 -9.95
C GLY A 151 14.59 -10.81 -11.05
N ALA A 152 13.51 -11.55 -10.87
CA ALA A 152 12.98 -12.41 -11.92
C ALA A 152 12.40 -11.57 -13.07
N VAL A 153 12.53 -12.07 -14.30
CA VAL A 153 12.02 -11.42 -15.49
C VAL A 153 11.17 -12.43 -16.27
N LYS A 154 9.95 -12.03 -16.64
CA LYS A 154 9.05 -12.87 -17.42
C LYS A 154 8.53 -12.13 -18.64
N LYS A 155 8.43 -12.83 -19.76
CA LYS A 155 7.80 -12.33 -20.98
C LYS A 155 6.35 -12.80 -21.01
N CYS A 156 5.43 -11.86 -21.08
CA CYS A 156 3.99 -12.14 -21.12
C CYS A 156 3.43 -11.81 -22.50
N ASP A 157 2.67 -12.74 -23.10
CA ASP A 157 2.00 -12.54 -24.37
C ASP A 157 0.57 -12.08 -24.10
N LEU A 158 0.30 -10.80 -24.31
CA LEU A 158 -1.02 -10.22 -24.08
C LEU A 158 -2.09 -10.77 -25.01
N GLN A 159 -1.73 -11.14 -26.23
CA GLN A 159 -2.69 -11.69 -27.18
C GLN A 159 -3.29 -12.99 -26.66
N LYS A 160 -2.47 -13.89 -26.14
CA LYS A 160 -2.93 -15.14 -25.52
C LYS A 160 -3.78 -14.86 -24.30
N HIS A 161 -3.43 -13.87 -23.52
CA HIS A 161 -4.18 -13.49 -22.33
C HIS A 161 -5.58 -12.96 -22.70
N PHE A 162 -5.67 -12.09 -23.71
CA PHE A 162 -6.95 -11.56 -24.19
C PHE A 162 -7.85 -12.62 -24.79
N GLU A 163 -7.30 -13.57 -25.53
CA GLU A 163 -8.06 -14.70 -26.05
C GLU A 163 -8.68 -15.54 -24.93
N LYS A 164 -7.92 -15.83 -23.88
CA LYS A 164 -8.45 -16.50 -22.70
C LYS A 164 -9.57 -15.71 -22.01
N THR A 165 -9.41 -14.41 -21.92
CA THR A 165 -10.39 -13.53 -21.27
C THR A 165 -11.67 -13.44 -22.10
N ARG A 166 -11.58 -13.46 -23.43
CA ARG A 166 -12.74 -13.42 -24.34
C ARG A 166 -13.57 -14.71 -24.31
N ALA A 167 -12.98 -15.82 -23.87
CA ALA A 167 -13.66 -17.09 -23.74
C ALA A 167 -14.61 -17.15 -22.54
N PHE A 168 -14.59 -16.14 -21.72
CA PHE A 168 -15.51 -15.95 -20.61
C PHE A 168 -16.53 -14.85 -20.99
#